data_b655f7feb9e34a03f4f787ea590d350a
#
_entry.id   b655f7feb9e34a03f4f787ea590d350a
#
_cell.length_a   1.000
_cell.length_b   1.000
_cell.length_c   1.000
_cell.angle_alpha   90.00
_cell.angle_beta   90.00
_cell.angle_gamma   90.00
#
_symmetry.space_group_name_H-M   'P 1'
#
loop_
_entity.id
_entity.type
_entity.pdbx_description
1 polymer ?
#
loop_
_entity_poly.entity_id
_entity_poly.type
_entity_poly.pdbx_seq_one_letter_code
_entity_poly.pdbx_strand_id
1 'polypeptide(L)'
;SYGIGCNPSQRTFHLPSLGNPGLLTGTLIATITRERNPKPLNAVQKGEVCAIHSELEGTYVQAGTPLATIRHFLSKDEVLRILLKQALNLFVAPERAKYYFVPQIDTKIKVSGCRSVSVYEGMELFIVSRMKREMPLYYTGPDGLIYTVYFEHNENVDAGSPLIGVCPPHQLQQIEEVVLKVQTEWQEQE
;
A
#
# COMPACT_ATOMS: atom_id res chain seq x y z
N SER A 1 -4.73 -45.66 -25.51
CA SER A 1 -5.52 -44.56 -24.97
C SER A 1 -4.85 -44.00 -23.76
N TYR A 2 -4.00 -42.99 -23.96
CA TYR A 2 -3.34 -42.27 -22.87
C TYR A 2 -4.25 -41.15 -22.40
N GLY A 3 -4.85 -41.34 -21.22
CA GLY A 3 -5.55 -40.26 -20.53
C GLY A 3 -4.57 -39.14 -20.12
N ILE A 4 -4.67 -38.00 -20.76
CA ILE A 4 -4.00 -36.81 -20.34
C ILE A 4 -4.66 -36.36 -19.03
N GLY A 5 -4.01 -36.64 -17.91
CA GLY A 5 -4.43 -36.13 -16.59
C GLY A 5 -4.39 -34.63 -16.61
N CYS A 6 -5.55 -33.98 -16.56
CA CYS A 6 -5.63 -32.52 -16.39
C CYS A 6 -4.98 -32.13 -15.08
N ASN A 7 -3.86 -31.44 -15.15
CA ASN A 7 -3.20 -30.88 -13.98
C ASN A 7 -4.14 -29.84 -13.32
N PRO A 8 -4.59 -30.01 -12.07
CA PRO A 8 -5.58 -29.15 -11.44
C PRO A 8 -5.13 -27.71 -11.21
N SER A 9 -3.89 -27.37 -11.53
CA SER A 9 -3.33 -26.01 -11.42
C SER A 9 -3.45 -25.16 -12.70
N GLN A 10 -3.94 -25.72 -13.80
CA GLN A 10 -4.04 -24.99 -15.08
C GLN A 10 -5.17 -23.96 -15.05
N ARG A 11 -4.87 -22.74 -15.50
CA ARG A 11 -5.79 -21.60 -15.57
C ARG A 11 -5.89 -21.12 -17.00
N THR A 12 -7.11 -20.93 -17.50
CA THR A 12 -7.36 -20.40 -18.84
C THR A 12 -7.71 -18.93 -18.75
N PHE A 13 -7.09 -18.12 -19.59
CA PHE A 13 -7.27 -16.68 -19.66
C PHE A 13 -8.28 -16.32 -20.76
N HIS A 14 -9.22 -15.41 -20.46
CA HIS A 14 -10.22 -14.90 -21.40
C HIS A 14 -10.32 -13.38 -21.29
N LEU A 15 -10.34 -12.72 -22.43
CA LEU A 15 -10.56 -11.29 -22.55
C LEU A 15 -12.05 -10.98 -22.69
N PRO A 16 -12.55 -9.88 -22.09
CA PRO A 16 -13.85 -9.36 -22.42
C PRO A 16 -13.81 -8.72 -23.83
N SER A 17 -14.89 -8.83 -24.58
CA SER A 17 -15.02 -8.18 -25.89
C SER A 17 -15.24 -6.67 -25.72
N LEU A 18 -14.21 -5.90 -25.38
CA LEU A 18 -14.34 -4.47 -25.13
C LEU A 18 -13.14 -3.68 -25.61
N GLY A 19 -13.40 -2.82 -26.60
CA GLY A 19 -12.50 -1.77 -27.06
C GLY A 19 -12.65 -0.48 -26.24
N ASN A 20 -12.27 -0.48 -24.97
CA ASN A 20 -12.22 0.78 -24.21
C ASN A 20 -10.85 0.96 -23.56
N PRO A 21 -10.08 1.99 -23.93
CA PRO A 21 -8.74 2.22 -23.41
C PRO A 21 -8.72 2.66 -21.92
N GLY A 22 -9.83 3.18 -21.40
CA GLY A 22 -9.91 3.68 -20.04
C GLY A 22 -10.52 2.65 -19.07
N LEU A 23 -9.86 2.44 -17.94
CA LEU A 23 -10.35 1.59 -16.86
C LEU A 23 -10.76 2.44 -15.66
N LEU A 24 -11.99 2.23 -15.21
CA LEU A 24 -12.44 2.67 -13.88
C LEU A 24 -12.28 1.52 -12.90
N THR A 25 -12.19 1.85 -11.62
CA THR A 25 -12.19 0.84 -10.54
C THR A 25 -13.40 -0.07 -10.67
N GLY A 26 -13.17 -1.39 -10.65
CA GLY A 26 -14.21 -2.40 -10.83
C GLY A 26 -14.46 -2.84 -12.28
N THR A 27 -13.86 -2.17 -13.29
CA THR A 27 -13.96 -2.59 -14.70
C THR A 27 -13.34 -3.97 -14.88
N LEU A 28 -14.04 -4.87 -15.57
CA LEU A 28 -13.56 -6.22 -15.88
C LEU A 28 -12.41 -6.14 -16.91
N ILE A 29 -11.22 -6.60 -16.51
CA ILE A 29 -10.03 -6.66 -17.38
C ILE A 29 -9.96 -8.00 -18.11
N ALA A 30 -10.20 -9.10 -17.38
CA ALA A 30 -10.08 -10.43 -17.90
C ALA A 30 -10.85 -11.43 -17.02
N THR A 31 -11.04 -12.64 -17.52
CA THR A 31 -11.57 -13.76 -16.73
C THR A 31 -10.56 -14.89 -16.72
N ILE A 32 -10.24 -15.41 -15.54
CA ILE A 32 -9.41 -16.62 -15.39
C ILE A 32 -10.30 -17.78 -14.98
N THR A 33 -10.30 -18.83 -15.78
CA THR A 33 -11.05 -20.05 -15.49
C THR A 33 -10.12 -21.13 -14.93
N ARG A 34 -10.45 -21.62 -13.75
CA ARG A 34 -9.80 -22.77 -13.12
C ARG A 34 -10.83 -23.83 -12.79
N GLU A 35 -10.64 -25.05 -13.26
CA GLU A 35 -11.56 -26.18 -12.98
C GLU A 35 -13.03 -25.83 -13.30
N ARG A 36 -13.28 -25.20 -14.44
CA ARG A 36 -14.59 -24.69 -14.87
C ARG A 36 -15.19 -23.59 -13.98
N ASN A 37 -14.42 -23.04 -13.06
CA ASN A 37 -14.84 -21.94 -12.21
C ASN A 37 -14.23 -20.62 -12.73
N PRO A 38 -15.00 -19.74 -13.39
CA PRO A 38 -14.52 -18.46 -13.88
C PRO A 38 -14.37 -17.48 -12.72
N LYS A 39 -13.23 -16.79 -12.66
CA LYS A 39 -12.97 -15.70 -11.73
C LYS A 39 -12.66 -14.42 -12.50
N PRO A 40 -13.43 -13.34 -12.30
CA PRO A 40 -13.16 -12.07 -12.93
C PRO A 40 -11.90 -11.42 -12.32
N LEU A 41 -11.10 -10.82 -13.17
CA LEU A 41 -10.04 -9.90 -12.81
C LEU A 41 -10.54 -8.49 -13.11
N ASN A 42 -10.81 -7.72 -12.08
CA ASN A 42 -11.29 -6.36 -12.19
C ASN A 42 -10.17 -5.36 -11.95
N ALA A 43 -10.28 -4.19 -12.56
CA ALA A 43 -9.39 -3.06 -12.29
C ALA A 43 -9.50 -2.65 -10.82
N VAL A 44 -8.36 -2.58 -10.14
CA VAL A 44 -8.28 -2.14 -8.74
C VAL A 44 -8.20 -0.61 -8.67
N GLN A 45 -7.69 0.04 -9.72
CA GLN A 45 -7.43 1.48 -9.77
C GLN A 45 -7.84 2.04 -11.13
N LYS A 46 -8.08 3.36 -11.18
CA LYS A 46 -8.30 4.10 -12.41
C LYS A 46 -7.00 4.12 -13.23
N GLY A 47 -7.08 3.89 -14.53
CA GLY A 47 -5.90 3.86 -15.39
C GLY A 47 -6.22 3.66 -16.85
N GLU A 48 -5.19 3.47 -17.64
CA GLU A 48 -5.24 3.19 -19.07
C GLU A 48 -4.57 1.85 -19.39
N VAL A 49 -5.19 1.03 -20.20
CA VAL A 49 -4.59 -0.23 -20.69
C VAL A 49 -3.60 0.11 -21.79
N CYS A 50 -2.30 -0.07 -21.51
CA CYS A 50 -1.25 0.18 -22.49
C CYS A 50 -1.00 -1.00 -23.42
N ALA A 51 -1.12 -2.22 -22.90
CA ALA A 51 -0.94 -3.45 -23.67
C ALA A 51 -1.74 -4.59 -23.05
N ILE A 52 -2.27 -5.45 -23.89
CA ILE A 52 -2.92 -6.71 -23.50
C ILE A 52 -2.24 -7.84 -24.26
N HIS A 53 -1.88 -8.90 -23.56
CA HIS A 53 -1.31 -10.11 -24.14
C HIS A 53 -2.42 -11.00 -24.71
N SER A 54 -3.04 -10.55 -25.83
CA SER A 54 -4.14 -11.25 -26.48
C SER A 54 -3.75 -12.63 -27.04
N GLU A 55 -2.44 -12.85 -27.27
CA GLU A 55 -1.88 -14.14 -27.66
C GLU A 55 -2.09 -15.23 -26.59
N LEU A 56 -2.36 -14.82 -25.35
CA LEU A 56 -2.63 -15.73 -24.23
C LEU A 56 -4.13 -16.11 -24.12
N GLU A 57 -5.00 -15.51 -24.93
CA GLU A 57 -6.43 -15.79 -24.88
C GLU A 57 -6.73 -17.27 -25.20
N GLY A 58 -7.54 -17.91 -24.37
CA GLY A 58 -7.86 -19.33 -24.49
C GLY A 58 -6.73 -20.29 -24.12
N THR A 59 -5.55 -19.77 -23.73
CA THR A 59 -4.40 -20.58 -23.35
C THR A 59 -4.29 -20.75 -21.84
N TYR A 60 -3.45 -21.68 -21.41
CA TYR A 60 -3.13 -21.87 -20.02
C TYR A 60 -2.06 -20.87 -19.56
N VAL A 61 -2.33 -20.20 -18.45
CA VAL A 61 -1.40 -19.25 -17.84
C VAL A 61 -1.01 -19.67 -16.42
N GLN A 62 0.24 -19.50 -16.09
CA GLN A 62 0.76 -19.76 -14.75
C GLN A 62 0.60 -18.53 -13.85
N ALA A 63 0.68 -18.71 -12.53
CA ALA A 63 0.73 -17.58 -11.62
C ALA A 63 1.99 -16.74 -11.88
N GLY A 64 1.82 -15.41 -11.99
CA GLY A 64 2.92 -14.49 -12.32
C GLY A 64 3.08 -14.21 -13.81
N THR A 65 2.36 -14.89 -14.72
CA THR A 65 2.37 -14.54 -16.14
C THR A 65 1.76 -13.14 -16.33
N PRO A 66 2.47 -12.19 -16.98
CA PRO A 66 1.91 -10.87 -17.28
C PRO A 66 0.78 -10.99 -18.30
N LEU A 67 -0.40 -10.49 -17.97
CA LEU A 67 -1.59 -10.55 -18.81
C LEU A 67 -1.88 -9.23 -19.51
N ALA A 68 -1.62 -8.12 -18.83
CA ALA A 68 -1.80 -6.77 -19.34
C ALA A 68 -0.84 -5.81 -18.65
N THR A 69 -0.53 -4.73 -19.34
CA THR A 69 0.18 -3.58 -18.79
C THR A 69 -0.81 -2.43 -18.65
N ILE A 70 -0.93 -1.91 -17.43
CA ILE A 70 -1.85 -0.82 -17.12
C ILE A 70 -1.03 0.37 -16.63
N ARG A 71 -1.24 1.53 -17.23
CA ARG A 71 -0.75 2.81 -16.73
C ARG A 71 -1.74 3.32 -15.69
N HIS A 72 -1.32 3.36 -14.45
CA HIS A 72 -2.12 3.92 -13.37
C HIS A 72 -1.87 5.42 -13.26
N PHE A 73 -2.96 6.20 -13.13
CA PHE A 73 -2.89 7.63 -12.85
C PHE A 73 -2.85 7.85 -11.34
N LEU A 74 -1.76 8.45 -10.87
CA LEU A 74 -1.58 8.76 -9.46
C LEU A 74 -2.41 9.98 -9.08
N SER A 75 -3.20 9.87 -8.03
CA SER A 75 -3.82 11.02 -7.39
C SER A 75 -2.77 11.84 -6.63
N LYS A 76 -3.10 13.10 -6.35
CA LYS A 76 -2.24 13.97 -5.53
C LYS A 76 -1.86 13.33 -4.20
N ASP A 77 -2.81 12.71 -3.52
CA ASP A 77 -2.59 12.04 -2.24
C ASP A 77 -1.66 10.82 -2.36
N GLU A 78 -1.77 10.05 -3.43
CA GLU A 78 -0.88 8.92 -3.69
C GLU A 78 0.55 9.37 -3.95
N VAL A 79 0.73 10.45 -4.73
CA VAL A 79 2.06 11.04 -4.97
C VAL A 79 2.68 11.52 -3.66
N LEU A 80 1.92 12.23 -2.84
CA LEU A 80 2.39 12.69 -1.53
C LEU A 80 2.78 11.52 -0.62
N ARG A 81 1.98 10.45 -0.58
CA ARG A 81 2.32 9.25 0.20
C ARG A 81 3.62 8.60 -0.27
N ILE A 82 3.83 8.49 -1.58
CA ILE A 82 5.06 7.92 -2.15
C ILE A 82 6.27 8.78 -1.79
N LEU A 83 6.18 10.09 -1.99
CA LEU A 83 7.26 11.02 -1.68
C LEU A 83 7.60 11.03 -0.20
N LEU A 84 6.60 11.07 0.67
CA LEU A 84 6.81 11.03 2.12
C LEU A 84 7.43 9.71 2.58
N LYS A 85 7.02 8.57 2.02
CA LYS A 85 7.64 7.28 2.32
C LYS A 85 9.12 7.20 1.92
N GLN A 86 9.52 7.94 0.88
CA GLN A 86 10.92 8.01 0.45
C GLN A 86 11.74 9.02 1.25
N ALA A 87 11.12 10.12 1.69
CA ALA A 87 11.79 11.21 2.38
C ALA A 87 11.89 11.02 3.91
N LEU A 88 10.95 10.29 4.50
CA LEU A 88 10.88 10.07 5.94
C LEU A 88 11.59 8.78 6.36
N ASN A 89 12.11 8.78 7.59
CA ASN A 89 12.57 7.55 8.24
C ASN A 89 11.36 6.75 8.72
N LEU A 90 11.12 5.59 8.09
CA LEU A 90 9.98 4.76 8.44
C LEU A 90 10.32 3.82 9.60
N PHE A 91 9.51 3.87 10.64
CA PHE A 91 9.52 2.84 11.68
C PHE A 91 8.43 1.82 11.37
N VAL A 92 8.84 0.57 11.20
CA VAL A 92 7.97 -0.51 10.72
C VAL A 92 7.56 -1.46 11.82
N ALA A 93 6.41 -2.10 11.66
CA ALA A 93 5.91 -3.11 12.57
C ALA A 93 6.83 -4.35 12.57
N PRO A 94 7.38 -4.77 13.73
CA PRO A 94 8.23 -5.95 13.82
C PRO A 94 7.45 -7.26 13.65
N GLU A 95 6.17 -7.26 13.97
CA GLU A 95 5.29 -8.42 13.86
C GLU A 95 3.85 -8.01 13.52
N ARG A 96 3.02 -8.97 13.13
CA ARG A 96 1.59 -8.75 12.92
C ARG A 96 0.88 -8.64 14.26
N ALA A 97 0.42 -7.43 14.60
CA ALA A 97 -0.26 -7.12 15.87
C ALA A 97 -1.10 -5.85 15.73
N LYS A 98 -1.79 -5.49 16.81
CA LYS A 98 -2.36 -4.16 17.00
C LYS A 98 -1.36 -3.27 17.72
N TYR A 99 -1.24 -2.03 17.24
CA TYR A 99 -0.32 -1.04 17.79
C TYR A 99 -1.08 0.14 18.34
N TYR A 100 -0.66 0.60 19.49
CA TYR A 100 -1.21 1.77 20.16
C TYR A 100 -0.05 2.66 20.62
N PHE A 101 -0.20 3.96 20.51
CA PHE A 101 0.74 4.85 21.19
C PHE A 101 0.60 4.71 22.69
N VAL A 102 1.70 4.86 23.41
CA VAL A 102 1.62 4.98 24.89
C VAL A 102 0.71 6.15 25.26
N PRO A 103 -0.05 6.10 26.37
CA PRO A 103 -1.10 7.08 26.67
C PRO A 103 -0.66 8.54 26.65
N GLN A 104 0.57 8.81 27.09
CA GLN A 104 1.13 10.17 27.09
C GLN A 104 1.33 10.73 25.70
N ILE A 105 1.81 9.89 24.76
CA ILE A 105 2.02 10.25 23.36
C ILE A 105 0.69 10.35 22.63
N ASP A 106 -0.21 9.41 22.84
CA ASP A 106 -1.56 9.41 22.25
C ASP A 106 -2.31 10.71 22.62
N THR A 107 -2.27 11.10 23.88
CA THR A 107 -2.88 12.36 24.36
C THR A 107 -2.25 13.56 23.65
N LYS A 108 -0.93 13.61 23.55
CA LYS A 108 -0.22 14.70 22.92
C LYS A 108 -0.54 14.81 21.42
N ILE A 109 -0.64 13.67 20.73
CA ILE A 109 -1.03 13.62 19.32
C ILE A 109 -2.45 14.13 19.12
N LYS A 110 -3.39 13.73 19.98
CA LYS A 110 -4.80 14.16 19.91
C LYS A 110 -4.99 15.65 20.16
N VAL A 111 -4.19 16.22 21.06
CA VAL A 111 -4.30 17.65 21.42
C VAL A 111 -3.54 18.57 20.45
N SER A 112 -2.33 18.18 20.07
CA SER A 112 -1.39 19.07 19.36
C SER A 112 -0.96 18.55 17.99
N GLY A 113 -1.47 17.38 17.56
CA GLY A 113 -1.09 16.74 16.32
C GLY A 113 0.20 15.91 16.41
N CYS A 114 0.41 15.00 15.47
CA CYS A 114 1.57 14.09 15.48
C CYS A 114 2.91 14.83 15.38
N ARG A 115 2.97 15.93 14.65
CA ARG A 115 4.19 16.76 14.47
C ARG A 115 4.67 17.46 15.74
N SER A 116 3.88 17.44 16.81
CA SER A 116 4.31 17.97 18.13
C SER A 116 5.16 16.98 18.92
N VAL A 117 5.26 15.73 18.47
CA VAL A 117 5.95 14.66 19.19
C VAL A 117 7.34 14.46 18.61
N SER A 118 8.35 14.71 19.45
CA SER A 118 9.74 14.34 19.17
C SER A 118 9.99 12.93 19.64
N VAL A 119 10.70 12.15 18.85
CA VAL A 119 11.12 10.79 19.15
C VAL A 119 12.63 10.66 19.11
N TYR A 120 13.16 9.76 19.92
CA TYR A 120 14.59 9.44 20.00
C TYR A 120 14.78 7.95 20.21
N GLU A 121 15.96 7.46 19.86
CA GLU A 121 16.28 6.03 20.02
C GLU A 121 16.13 5.56 21.47
N GLY A 122 15.45 4.43 21.66
CA GLY A 122 15.15 3.84 22.96
C GLY A 122 13.93 4.40 23.67
N MET A 123 13.21 5.36 23.07
CA MET A 123 11.97 5.88 23.61
C MET A 123 10.86 4.82 23.54
N GLU A 124 10.15 4.57 24.65
CA GLU A 124 8.94 3.77 24.63
C GLU A 124 7.83 4.53 23.90
N LEU A 125 7.45 4.06 22.73
CA LEU A 125 6.54 4.78 21.84
C LEU A 125 5.21 4.07 21.65
N PHE A 126 5.22 2.73 21.61
CA PHE A 126 4.05 1.94 21.34
C PHE A 126 3.80 0.86 22.39
N ILE A 127 2.55 0.45 22.48
CA ILE A 127 2.09 -0.77 23.11
C ILE A 127 1.66 -1.71 21.99
N VAL A 128 2.26 -2.90 21.94
CA VAL A 128 1.91 -3.96 20.99
C VAL A 128 0.93 -4.90 21.67
N SER A 129 -0.25 -5.04 21.10
CA SER A 129 -1.27 -5.95 21.61
C SER A 129 -1.43 -7.15 20.67
N ARG A 130 -1.13 -8.35 21.20
CA ARG A 130 -1.25 -9.62 20.51
C ARG A 130 -1.73 -10.70 21.45
N MET A 131 -2.76 -11.44 21.04
CA MET A 131 -3.31 -12.58 21.80
C MET A 131 -3.56 -12.25 23.29
N LYS A 132 -4.19 -11.12 23.58
CA LYS A 132 -4.47 -10.63 24.94
C LYS A 132 -3.21 -10.34 25.79
N ARG A 133 -2.06 -10.18 25.16
CA ARG A 133 -0.82 -9.72 25.80
C ARG A 133 -0.46 -8.37 25.26
N GLU A 134 -0.02 -7.51 26.15
CA GLU A 134 0.47 -6.17 25.83
C GLU A 134 1.96 -6.09 26.18
N MET A 135 2.75 -5.57 25.27
CA MET A 135 4.20 -5.41 25.43
C MET A 135 4.62 -4.03 24.94
N PRO A 136 5.57 -3.39 25.63
CA PRO A 136 6.14 -2.12 25.16
C PRO A 136 6.96 -2.35 23.89
N LEU A 137 6.89 -1.40 22.97
CA LEU A 137 7.76 -1.34 21.80
C LEU A 137 8.51 0.00 21.81
N TYR A 138 9.82 -0.10 21.77
CA TYR A 138 10.73 1.03 21.80
C TYR A 138 11.10 1.45 20.38
N TYR A 139 11.18 2.75 20.18
CA TYR A 139 11.63 3.31 18.91
C TYR A 139 13.14 3.10 18.73
N THR A 140 13.54 2.62 17.56
CA THR A 140 14.94 2.29 17.23
C THR A 140 15.49 3.09 16.05
N GLY A 141 14.77 4.09 15.59
CA GLY A 141 15.19 4.95 14.49
C GLY A 141 15.93 6.21 14.94
N PRO A 142 16.35 7.04 14.00
CA PRO A 142 17.03 8.31 14.30
C PRO A 142 16.08 9.30 14.96
N ASP A 143 16.67 10.24 15.71
CA ASP A 143 15.92 11.30 16.36
C ASP A 143 15.18 12.18 15.36
N GLY A 144 13.97 12.60 15.70
CA GLY A 144 13.17 13.44 14.83
C GLY A 144 11.78 13.73 15.36
N LEU A 145 10.93 14.22 14.47
CA LEU A 145 9.51 14.49 14.73
C LEU A 145 8.64 13.45 14.05
N ILE A 146 7.55 13.01 14.67
CA ILE A 146 6.55 12.20 14.00
C ILE A 146 5.85 13.07 12.96
N TYR A 147 6.13 12.82 11.67
CA TYR A 147 5.53 13.57 10.58
C TYR A 147 4.19 13.00 10.15
N THR A 148 4.09 11.68 10.08
CA THR A 148 2.87 10.97 9.69
C THR A 148 2.70 9.65 10.44
N VAL A 149 1.46 9.23 10.60
CA VAL A 149 1.05 7.96 11.19
C VAL A 149 0.35 7.13 10.12
N TYR A 150 0.71 5.85 9.98
CA TYR A 150 0.23 4.97 8.91
C TYR A 150 -0.75 3.90 9.37
N PHE A 151 -1.00 3.78 10.65
CA PHE A 151 -1.93 2.79 11.20
C PHE A 151 -3.15 3.46 11.85
N GLU A 152 -4.24 2.71 11.91
CA GLU A 152 -5.46 3.16 12.57
C GLU A 152 -5.68 2.44 13.91
N HIS A 153 -6.48 3.06 14.76
CA HIS A 153 -6.83 2.49 16.05
C HIS A 153 -7.57 1.16 15.88
N ASN A 154 -7.18 0.13 16.63
CA ASN A 154 -7.73 -1.23 16.56
C ASN A 154 -7.46 -2.03 15.28
N GLU A 155 -6.71 -1.51 14.34
CA GLU A 155 -6.33 -2.23 13.13
C GLU A 155 -5.18 -3.22 13.39
N ASN A 156 -5.24 -4.39 12.73
CA ASN A 156 -4.11 -5.30 12.67
C ASN A 156 -3.13 -4.83 11.60
N VAL A 157 -1.92 -4.52 12.01
CA VAL A 157 -0.84 -4.11 11.12
C VAL A 157 0.05 -5.32 10.84
N ASP A 158 0.35 -5.57 9.56
CA ASP A 158 1.22 -6.67 9.17
C ASP A 158 2.69 -6.34 9.43
N ALA A 159 3.49 -7.38 9.70
CA ALA A 159 4.94 -7.25 9.86
C ALA A 159 5.57 -6.56 8.64
N GLY A 160 6.47 -5.60 8.88
CA GLY A 160 7.13 -4.81 7.83
C GLY A 160 6.32 -3.62 7.31
N SER A 161 5.06 -3.48 7.69
CA SER A 161 4.26 -2.30 7.34
C SER A 161 4.69 -1.08 8.18
N PRO A 162 4.71 0.13 7.61
CA PRO A 162 5.10 1.32 8.34
C PRO A 162 4.08 1.66 9.43
N LEU A 163 4.57 2.03 10.60
CA LEU A 163 3.78 2.56 11.71
C LEU A 163 3.78 4.07 11.71
N ILE A 164 4.97 4.67 11.63
CA ILE A 164 5.17 6.12 11.59
C ILE A 164 6.26 6.49 10.59
N GLY A 165 6.18 7.71 10.08
CA GLY A 165 7.25 8.36 9.36
C GLY A 165 7.85 9.47 10.22
N VAL A 166 9.15 9.40 10.47
CA VAL A 166 9.89 10.36 11.29
C VAL A 166 10.72 11.25 10.41
N CYS A 167 10.56 12.56 10.62
CA CYS A 167 11.32 13.60 9.91
C CYS A 167 12.46 14.10 10.79
N PRO A 168 13.71 14.03 10.32
CA PRO A 168 14.81 14.70 11.00
C PRO A 168 14.55 16.22 11.09
N PRO A 169 14.87 16.89 12.20
CA PRO A 169 14.54 18.31 12.38
C PRO A 169 15.12 19.22 11.30
N HIS A 170 16.31 18.91 10.78
CA HIS A 170 16.98 19.69 9.74
C HIS A 170 16.39 19.53 8.34
N GLN A 171 15.55 18.52 8.11
CA GLN A 171 14.89 18.26 6.82
C GLN A 171 13.43 18.70 6.80
N LEU A 172 12.88 19.11 7.93
CA LEU A 172 11.47 19.46 8.05
C LEU A 172 11.04 20.51 7.01
N GLN A 173 11.80 21.59 6.89
CA GLN A 173 11.50 22.66 5.96
C GLN A 173 11.52 22.18 4.51
N GLN A 174 12.49 21.36 4.11
CA GLN A 174 12.58 20.82 2.76
C GLN A 174 11.40 19.90 2.43
N ILE A 175 10.99 19.08 3.39
CA ILE A 175 9.83 18.17 3.21
C ILE A 175 8.54 18.99 3.09
N GLU A 176 8.36 20.02 3.91
CA GLU A 176 7.18 20.89 3.83
C GLU A 176 7.13 21.67 2.52
N GLU A 177 8.25 22.15 1.99
CA GLU A 177 8.34 22.79 0.68
C GLU A 177 7.94 21.84 -0.45
N VAL A 178 8.42 20.59 -0.43
CA VAL A 178 8.04 19.57 -1.42
C VAL A 178 6.55 19.24 -1.35
N VAL A 179 6.01 19.07 -0.15
CA VAL A 179 4.57 18.81 0.06
C VAL A 179 3.74 19.97 -0.47
N LEU A 180 4.11 21.21 -0.16
CA LEU A 180 3.43 22.41 -0.64
C LEU A 180 3.48 22.51 -2.16
N LYS A 181 4.62 22.22 -2.77
CA LYS A 181 4.81 22.23 -4.22
C LYS A 181 3.90 21.20 -4.90
N VAL A 182 3.83 19.98 -4.39
CA VAL A 182 2.91 18.97 -4.92
C VAL A 182 1.45 19.39 -4.75
N GLN A 183 1.08 19.96 -3.61
CA GLN A 183 -0.29 20.43 -3.38
C GLN A 183 -0.73 21.57 -4.31
N THR A 184 0.19 22.43 -4.70
CA THR A 184 -0.11 23.61 -5.53
C THR A 184 0.07 23.38 -7.03
N GLU A 185 1.08 22.61 -7.43
CA GLU A 185 1.47 22.45 -8.84
C GLU A 185 1.00 21.13 -9.47
N TRP A 186 0.64 20.12 -8.66
CA TRP A 186 0.22 18.84 -9.20
C TRP A 186 -1.17 18.95 -9.82
N GLN A 187 -1.24 18.68 -11.14
CA GLN A 187 -2.49 18.55 -11.88
C GLN A 187 -2.81 17.06 -12.05
N GLU A 188 -3.97 16.66 -11.56
CA GLU A 188 -4.48 15.31 -11.78
C GLU A 188 -4.87 15.16 -13.25
N GLN A 189 -4.47 14.06 -13.89
CA GLN A 189 -4.96 13.71 -15.21
C GLN A 189 -6.35 13.08 -15.05
N GLU A 190 -7.35 13.68 -15.68
CA GLU A 190 -8.73 13.20 -15.72
C GLU A 190 -8.89 11.98 -16.65
#